data_929b2412918a9235744b0aa7b4e34a2e
#
_entry.id   929b2412918a9235744b0aa7b4e34a2e
#
_cell.length_a   1.000
_cell.length_b   1.000
_cell.length_c   1.000
_cell.angle_alpha   90.00
_cell.angle_beta   90.00
_cell.angle_gamma   90.00
#
_symmetry.space_group_name_H-M   'P 1'
#
loop_
_entity.id
_entity.type
_entity.pdbx_description
1 polymer ?
#
loop_
_entity_poly.entity_id
_entity_poly.type
_entity_poly.pdbx_seq_one_letter_code
_entity_poly.pdbx_strand_id
1 'polypeptide(L)'
;MSQEPPRVSLIVAMAKNRVIGANQSIPWHLPGELKMFKAITMGHHIVMGRNTWESINRLLPGRTTVVVTRQRDYRVEGAIVAPTLDAALAACGNDEIFVIGGAQLYEVALPRADRIYLTEIDAAVAGDTYMPEFDLREWRAHSVTDYPADEKNPYSYTLTVLDRKSA
;
A
#
# COMPACT_ATOMS: atom_id res chain seq x y z
N MET A 1 -8.19 24.42 14.96
CA MET A 1 -7.05 23.58 14.68
C MET A 1 -7.11 23.07 13.27
N SER A 2 -6.07 23.31 12.51
CA SER A 2 -6.04 22.83 11.16
C SER A 2 -5.95 21.31 11.14
N GLN A 3 -6.73 20.70 10.30
CA GLN A 3 -6.59 19.27 10.04
C GLN A 3 -5.50 19.11 9.00
N GLU A 4 -4.37 18.64 9.45
CA GLU A 4 -3.31 18.34 8.53
C GLU A 4 -3.67 17.09 7.72
N PRO A 5 -3.35 17.06 6.42
CA PRO A 5 -3.53 15.85 5.64
C PRO A 5 -2.68 14.71 6.21
N PRO A 6 -3.08 13.46 6.02
CA PRO A 6 -2.24 12.34 6.45
C PRO A 6 -0.89 12.41 5.74
N ARG A 7 0.19 12.16 6.47
CA ARG A 7 1.52 12.13 5.88
C ARG A 7 1.92 10.72 5.46
N VAL A 8 1.67 9.74 6.32
CA VAL A 8 2.03 8.35 6.03
C VAL A 8 0.75 7.55 5.89
N SER A 9 0.53 7.02 4.70
CA SER A 9 -0.63 6.20 4.40
C SER A 9 -0.17 4.84 3.91
N LEU A 10 -0.86 3.79 4.35
CA LEU A 10 -0.72 2.48 3.73
C LEU A 10 -1.79 2.34 2.67
N ILE A 11 -1.45 1.70 1.56
CA ILE A 11 -2.43 1.30 0.57
C ILE A 11 -2.23 -0.20 0.32
N VAL A 12 -3.28 -0.97 0.52
CA VAL A 12 -3.20 -2.43 0.47
C VAL A 12 -4.49 -3.01 -0.06
N ALA A 13 -4.37 -4.05 -0.87
CA ALA A 13 -5.49 -4.88 -1.30
C ALA A 13 -5.28 -6.28 -0.74
N MET A 14 -6.29 -6.81 -0.07
CA MET A 14 -6.20 -8.15 0.50
C MET A 14 -7.49 -8.93 0.25
N ALA A 15 -7.35 -10.24 0.13
CA ALA A 15 -8.49 -11.15 0.07
C ALA A 15 -9.14 -11.28 1.45
N LYS A 16 -10.30 -11.94 1.52
CA LYS A 16 -11.02 -12.15 2.78
C LYS A 16 -10.16 -12.85 3.84
N ASN A 17 -9.28 -13.75 3.41
CA ASN A 17 -8.37 -14.48 4.29
C ASN A 17 -7.05 -13.73 4.51
N ARG A 18 -7.01 -12.44 4.25
CA ARG A 18 -5.87 -11.54 4.44
C ARG A 18 -4.69 -11.79 3.50
N VAL A 19 -4.84 -12.60 2.48
CA VAL A 19 -3.79 -12.85 1.49
C VAL A 19 -3.56 -11.60 0.66
N ILE A 20 -2.29 -11.18 0.55
CA ILE A 20 -1.89 -10.06 -0.29
C ILE A 20 -0.91 -10.48 -1.41
N GLY A 21 -0.42 -11.70 -1.37
CA GLY A 21 0.49 -12.20 -2.39
C GLY A 21 0.60 -13.70 -2.43
N ALA A 22 1.00 -14.20 -3.57
CA ALA A 22 1.32 -15.60 -3.79
C ALA A 22 2.45 -15.68 -4.81
N ASN A 23 3.52 -16.43 -4.51
CA ASN A 23 4.69 -16.57 -5.38
C ASN A 23 5.22 -15.21 -5.87
N GLN A 24 5.29 -14.23 -4.94
CA GLN A 24 5.79 -12.88 -5.19
C GLN A 24 4.95 -12.08 -6.21
N SER A 25 3.71 -12.46 -6.42
CA SER A 25 2.79 -11.72 -7.28
C SER A 25 1.42 -11.60 -6.60
N ILE A 26 0.59 -10.71 -7.14
CA ILE A 26 -0.78 -10.53 -6.66
C ILE A 26 -1.65 -11.64 -7.27
N PRO A 27 -2.40 -12.40 -6.42
CA PRO A 27 -3.08 -13.62 -6.90
C PRO A 27 -4.43 -13.37 -7.60
N TRP A 28 -4.78 -12.14 -7.91
CA TRP A 28 -6.02 -11.80 -8.62
C TRP A 28 -5.75 -10.79 -9.71
N HIS A 29 -6.73 -10.66 -10.62
CA HIS A 29 -6.69 -9.67 -11.68
C HIS A 29 -7.93 -8.80 -11.59
N LEU A 30 -7.76 -7.54 -11.15
CA LEU A 30 -8.84 -6.58 -10.97
C LEU A 30 -8.44 -5.23 -11.56
N PRO A 31 -8.71 -5.02 -12.86
CA PRO A 31 -8.33 -3.77 -13.53
C PRO A 31 -8.90 -2.52 -12.86
N GLY A 32 -10.12 -2.59 -12.31
CA GLY A 32 -10.72 -1.47 -11.60
C GLY A 32 -9.95 -1.09 -10.33
N GLU A 33 -9.47 -2.10 -9.60
CA GLU A 33 -8.67 -1.88 -8.39
C GLU A 33 -7.32 -1.24 -8.76
N LEU A 34 -6.70 -1.67 -9.85
CA LEU A 34 -5.45 -1.08 -10.33
C LEU A 34 -5.63 0.38 -10.73
N LYS A 35 -6.75 0.72 -11.37
CA LYS A 35 -7.08 2.12 -11.72
C LYS A 35 -7.24 2.96 -10.47
N MET A 36 -7.91 2.42 -9.45
CA MET A 36 -8.10 3.09 -8.17
C MET A 36 -6.76 3.35 -7.48
N PHE A 37 -5.89 2.34 -7.44
CA PHE A 37 -4.54 2.47 -6.90
C PHE A 37 -3.78 3.60 -7.61
N LYS A 38 -3.82 3.61 -8.93
CA LYS A 38 -3.15 4.65 -9.73
C LYS A 38 -3.70 6.03 -9.39
N ALA A 39 -5.02 6.18 -9.32
CA ALA A 39 -5.64 7.47 -9.05
C ALA A 39 -5.25 8.00 -7.66
N ILE A 40 -5.24 7.12 -6.67
CA ILE A 40 -4.92 7.50 -5.28
C ILE A 40 -3.45 7.92 -5.14
N THR A 41 -2.54 7.17 -5.77
CA THR A 41 -1.10 7.39 -5.59
C THR A 41 -0.48 8.40 -6.56
N MET A 42 -1.20 8.81 -7.58
CA MET A 42 -0.67 9.71 -8.62
C MET A 42 -0.17 11.03 -8.01
N GLY A 43 1.05 11.41 -8.39
CA GLY A 43 1.67 12.64 -7.89
C GLY A 43 2.38 12.51 -6.56
N HIS A 44 2.39 11.32 -5.98
CA HIS A 44 2.95 11.10 -4.64
C HIS A 44 4.16 10.17 -4.65
N HIS A 45 4.84 10.10 -3.53
CA HIS A 45 5.88 9.11 -3.29
C HIS A 45 5.25 7.77 -2.95
N ILE A 46 5.76 6.71 -3.55
CA ILE A 46 5.36 5.34 -3.23
C ILE A 46 6.57 4.61 -2.65
N VAL A 47 6.42 4.11 -1.44
CA VAL A 47 7.49 3.47 -0.68
C VAL A 47 7.23 1.97 -0.66
N MET A 48 8.22 1.19 -1.05
CA MET A 48 8.07 -0.26 -1.17
C MET A 48 9.34 -0.98 -0.73
N GLY A 49 9.19 -2.24 -0.36
CA GLY A 49 10.33 -3.11 -0.11
C GLY A 49 10.96 -3.59 -1.41
N ARG A 50 12.17 -4.14 -1.32
CA ARG A 50 12.91 -4.62 -2.49
C ARG A 50 12.14 -5.68 -3.28
N ASN A 51 11.53 -6.66 -2.59
CA ASN A 51 10.79 -7.72 -3.29
C ASN A 51 9.60 -7.15 -4.07
N THR A 52 8.91 -6.18 -3.52
CA THR A 52 7.81 -5.50 -4.21
C THR A 52 8.32 -4.76 -5.44
N TRP A 53 9.44 -4.05 -5.29
CA TRP A 53 10.06 -3.39 -6.44
C TRP A 53 10.41 -4.39 -7.54
N GLU A 54 11.02 -5.50 -7.19
CA GLU A 54 11.43 -6.50 -8.18
C GLU A 54 10.24 -7.16 -8.86
N SER A 55 9.10 -7.29 -8.17
CA SER A 55 7.89 -7.83 -8.78
C SER A 55 7.25 -6.84 -9.76
N ILE A 56 7.26 -5.56 -9.47
CA ILE A 56 6.76 -4.51 -10.36
C ILE A 56 7.75 -4.28 -11.52
N ASN A 57 9.02 -4.19 -11.19
CA ASN A 57 10.17 -4.10 -12.10
C ASN A 57 10.06 -2.98 -13.13
N ARG A 58 9.42 -1.88 -12.77
CA ARG A 58 9.36 -0.67 -13.62
C ARG A 58 8.97 0.53 -12.76
N LEU A 59 9.41 1.70 -13.16
CA LEU A 59 8.96 2.94 -12.54
C LEU A 59 7.52 3.22 -12.96
N LEU A 60 6.68 3.52 -11.99
CA LEU A 60 5.27 3.85 -12.26
C LEU A 60 5.17 5.33 -12.60
N PRO A 61 4.63 5.69 -13.78
CA PRO A 61 4.59 7.10 -14.20
C PRO A 61 3.82 8.00 -13.25
N GLY A 62 4.32 9.21 -13.06
CA GLY A 62 3.67 10.21 -12.22
C GLY A 62 3.86 10.02 -10.73
N ARG A 63 4.67 9.07 -10.32
CA ARG A 63 4.95 8.78 -8.91
C ARG A 63 6.44 8.64 -8.69
N THR A 64 6.90 9.03 -7.50
CA THR A 64 8.30 8.89 -7.13
C THR A 64 8.49 7.60 -6.36
N THR A 65 9.31 6.70 -6.88
CA THR A 65 9.56 5.38 -6.27
C THR A 65 10.65 5.47 -5.23
N VAL A 66 10.38 4.92 -4.06
CA VAL A 66 11.35 4.80 -2.96
C VAL A 66 11.40 3.33 -2.55
N VAL A 67 12.59 2.74 -2.60
CA VAL A 67 12.79 1.33 -2.26
C VAL A 67 13.53 1.24 -0.94
N VAL A 68 12.98 0.49 0.01
CA VAL A 68 13.59 0.26 1.31
C VAL A 68 14.30 -1.09 1.30
N THR A 69 15.61 -1.10 1.50
CA THR A 69 16.39 -2.33 1.54
C THR A 69 17.66 -2.12 2.37
N ARG A 70 18.08 -3.16 3.09
CA ARG A 70 19.34 -3.15 3.83
C ARG A 70 20.55 -3.46 2.96
N GLN A 71 20.35 -3.81 1.70
CA GLN A 71 21.46 -4.07 0.79
C GLN A 71 22.16 -2.76 0.44
N ARG A 72 23.41 -2.62 0.86
CA ARG A 72 24.12 -1.33 0.77
C ARG A 72 24.35 -0.84 -0.65
N ASP A 73 24.61 -1.75 -1.56
CA ASP A 73 24.96 -1.40 -2.94
C ASP A 73 23.78 -1.51 -3.89
N TYR A 74 22.57 -1.64 -3.34
CA TYR A 74 21.37 -1.73 -4.17
C TYR A 74 21.08 -0.38 -4.81
N ARG A 75 20.94 -0.38 -6.12
CA ARG A 75 20.64 0.82 -6.89
C ARG A 75 19.48 0.55 -7.84
N VAL A 76 18.62 1.54 -7.98
CA VAL A 76 17.54 1.53 -8.95
C VAL A 76 17.59 2.87 -9.67
N GLU A 77 17.85 2.84 -10.97
CA GLU A 77 17.88 4.08 -11.75
C GLU A 77 16.51 4.75 -11.74
N GLY A 78 16.48 6.03 -11.40
CA GLY A 78 15.24 6.80 -11.34
C GLY A 78 14.46 6.66 -10.06
N ALA A 79 14.97 5.91 -9.07
CA ALA A 79 14.31 5.75 -7.79
C ALA A 79 15.25 6.14 -6.65
N ILE A 80 14.65 6.40 -5.49
CA ILE A 80 15.39 6.61 -4.25
C ILE A 80 15.53 5.25 -3.57
N VAL A 81 16.72 4.94 -3.04
CA VAL A 81 16.94 3.73 -2.26
C VAL A 81 17.35 4.14 -0.86
N ALA A 82 16.67 3.60 0.15
CA ALA A 82 16.90 3.96 1.54
C ALA A 82 17.05 2.69 2.40
N PRO A 83 17.88 2.72 3.46
CA PRO A 83 18.15 1.52 4.26
C PRO A 83 17.05 1.21 5.28
N THR A 84 16.22 2.18 5.62
CA THR A 84 15.15 2.02 6.62
C THR A 84 13.91 2.80 6.17
N LEU A 85 12.77 2.48 6.78
CA LEU A 85 11.56 3.25 6.55
C LEU A 85 11.75 4.72 6.98
N ASP A 86 12.40 4.95 8.13
CA ASP A 86 12.64 6.32 8.59
C ASP A 86 13.45 7.13 7.59
N ALA A 87 14.52 6.55 7.05
CA ALA A 87 15.31 7.21 6.02
C ALA A 87 14.51 7.47 4.76
N ALA A 88 13.65 6.52 4.37
CA ALA A 88 12.77 6.70 3.22
C ALA A 88 11.80 7.84 3.43
N LEU A 89 11.16 7.91 4.59
CA LEU A 89 10.22 8.98 4.91
C LEU A 89 10.90 10.35 4.94
N ALA A 90 12.13 10.41 5.47
CA ALA A 90 12.90 11.65 5.49
C ALA A 90 13.22 12.15 4.08
N ALA A 91 13.35 11.26 3.11
CA ALA A 91 13.66 11.61 1.73
C ALA A 91 12.44 12.09 0.94
N CYS A 92 11.24 11.96 1.50
CA CYS A 92 9.99 12.16 0.75
C CYS A 92 9.37 13.55 0.89
N GLY A 93 9.88 14.46 1.68
CA GLY A 93 9.25 15.77 1.87
C GLY A 93 7.97 15.68 2.69
N ASN A 94 7.06 16.66 2.50
CA ASN A 94 5.91 16.83 3.38
C ASN A 94 4.57 16.37 2.80
N ASP A 95 4.56 15.83 1.59
CA ASP A 95 3.35 15.34 0.97
C ASP A 95 2.91 13.99 1.55
N GLU A 96 1.70 13.59 1.24
CA GLU A 96 1.23 12.26 1.58
C GLU A 96 2.11 11.21 0.91
N ILE A 97 2.54 10.23 1.70
CA ILE A 97 3.46 9.18 1.28
C ILE A 97 2.73 7.86 1.38
N PHE A 98 2.78 7.05 0.33
CA PHE A 98 2.07 5.77 0.29
C PHE A 98 3.04 4.61 0.45
N VAL A 99 2.83 3.80 1.48
CA VAL A 99 3.55 2.53 1.65
C VAL A 99 2.73 1.45 0.94
N ILE A 100 3.33 0.83 -0.07
CA ILE A 100 2.60 -0.07 -0.98
C ILE A 100 2.97 -1.55 -0.81
N GLY A 101 3.80 -1.89 0.16
CA GLY A 101 4.11 -3.27 0.50
C GLY A 101 5.57 -3.60 0.45
N GLY A 102 5.97 -4.81 0.71
CA GLY A 102 5.07 -5.91 1.10
C GLY A 102 4.81 -6.04 2.59
N ALA A 103 4.51 -7.26 3.01
CA ALA A 103 4.07 -7.53 4.38
C ALA A 103 5.03 -7.02 5.45
N GLN A 104 6.32 -7.23 5.28
CA GLN A 104 7.32 -6.78 6.26
C GLN A 104 7.32 -5.25 6.38
N LEU A 105 7.19 -4.56 5.26
CA LEU A 105 7.17 -3.10 5.29
C LEU A 105 5.86 -2.58 5.87
N TYR A 106 4.73 -3.22 5.58
CA TYR A 106 3.46 -2.87 6.23
C TYR A 106 3.56 -3.01 7.74
N GLU A 107 4.20 -4.08 8.23
CA GLU A 107 4.35 -4.29 9.66
C GLU A 107 5.13 -3.15 10.33
N VAL A 108 6.22 -2.73 9.72
CA VAL A 108 7.05 -1.62 10.23
C VAL A 108 6.32 -0.29 10.11
N ALA A 109 5.53 -0.10 9.06
CA ALA A 109 4.85 1.17 8.79
C ALA A 109 3.56 1.37 9.58
N LEU A 110 2.89 0.28 9.99
CA LEU A 110 1.62 0.39 10.71
C LEU A 110 1.67 1.31 11.92
N PRO A 111 2.69 1.24 12.81
CA PRO A 111 2.74 2.17 13.95
C PRO A 111 2.93 3.63 13.55
N ARG A 112 3.42 3.88 12.33
CA ARG A 112 3.72 5.21 11.82
C ARG A 112 2.60 5.76 10.94
N ALA A 113 1.62 4.92 10.56
CA ALA A 113 0.62 5.30 9.57
C ALA A 113 -0.47 6.17 10.16
N ASP A 114 -0.85 7.21 9.41
CA ASP A 114 -1.97 8.08 9.74
C ASP A 114 -3.27 7.60 9.11
N ARG A 115 -3.17 6.90 7.99
CA ARG A 115 -4.32 6.44 7.21
C ARG A 115 -4.01 5.10 6.54
N ILE A 116 -5.04 4.29 6.38
CA ILE A 116 -4.96 3.05 5.60
C ILE A 116 -6.05 3.08 4.53
N TYR A 117 -5.64 2.92 3.28
CA TYR A 117 -6.54 2.67 2.17
C TYR A 117 -6.60 1.15 2.01
N LEU A 118 -7.64 0.56 2.57
CA LEU A 118 -7.78 -0.90 2.63
C LEU A 118 -8.82 -1.37 1.64
N THR A 119 -8.39 -2.13 0.64
CA THR A 119 -9.29 -2.80 -0.29
C THR A 119 -9.43 -4.25 0.12
N GLU A 120 -10.66 -4.67 0.39
CA GLU A 120 -10.97 -6.06 0.70
C GLU A 120 -11.66 -6.67 -0.51
N ILE A 121 -11.06 -7.72 -1.06
CA ILE A 121 -11.57 -8.43 -2.23
C ILE A 121 -12.46 -9.56 -1.74
N ASP A 122 -13.65 -9.68 -2.33
CA ASP A 122 -14.65 -10.66 -1.93
C ASP A 122 -14.31 -12.05 -2.48
N ALA A 123 -13.19 -12.57 -2.05
CA ALA A 123 -12.72 -13.90 -2.42
C ALA A 123 -11.70 -14.37 -1.37
N ALA A 124 -11.72 -15.66 -1.08
CA ALA A 124 -10.63 -16.30 -0.37
C ALA A 124 -9.73 -16.95 -1.42
N VAL A 125 -8.45 -16.63 -1.40
CA VAL A 125 -7.51 -17.13 -2.38
C VAL A 125 -6.32 -17.80 -1.69
N ALA A 126 -5.70 -18.75 -2.38
CA ALA A 126 -4.46 -19.34 -1.88
C ALA A 126 -3.33 -18.35 -2.02
N GLY A 127 -2.46 -18.26 -1.02
CA GLY A 127 -1.31 -17.39 -1.07
C GLY A 127 -0.34 -17.70 0.06
N ASP A 128 0.80 -17.05 0.00
CA ASP A 128 1.89 -17.26 0.96
C ASP A 128 2.23 -15.99 1.73
N THR A 129 1.62 -14.86 1.38
CA THR A 129 1.90 -13.57 2.00
C THR A 129 0.61 -12.95 2.49
N TYR A 130 0.61 -12.49 3.73
CA TYR A 130 -0.58 -12.01 4.41
C TYR A 130 -0.38 -10.59 4.93
N MET A 131 -1.46 -9.81 4.95
CA MET A 131 -1.44 -8.51 5.61
C MET A 131 -1.23 -8.70 7.11
N PRO A 132 -0.28 -7.99 7.74
CA PRO A 132 -0.13 -8.03 9.20
C PRO A 132 -1.43 -7.62 9.89
N GLU A 133 -1.68 -8.23 11.04
CA GLU A 133 -2.86 -7.87 11.83
C GLU A 133 -2.69 -6.50 12.45
N PHE A 134 -3.79 -5.76 12.54
CA PHE A 134 -3.83 -4.47 13.21
C PHE A 134 -5.16 -4.34 13.94
N ASP A 135 -5.17 -3.52 15.00
CA ASP A 135 -6.34 -3.40 15.88
C ASP A 135 -7.30 -2.36 15.30
N LEU A 136 -8.44 -2.81 14.80
CA LEU A 136 -9.46 -1.94 14.22
C LEU A 136 -9.99 -0.90 15.20
N ARG A 137 -9.85 -1.13 16.51
CA ARG A 137 -10.27 -0.15 17.51
C ARG A 137 -9.43 1.12 17.51
N GLU A 138 -8.24 1.08 16.92
CA GLU A 138 -7.38 2.25 16.78
C GLU A 138 -7.70 3.10 15.55
N TRP A 139 -8.63 2.63 14.72
CA TRP A 139 -8.95 3.25 13.45
C TRP A 139 -10.42 3.59 13.34
N ARG A 140 -10.72 4.68 12.61
CA ARG A 140 -12.08 5.11 12.31
C ARG A 140 -12.27 5.12 10.81
N ALA A 141 -13.40 4.57 10.34
CA ALA A 141 -13.71 4.61 8.92
C ALA A 141 -14.02 6.06 8.50
N HIS A 142 -13.23 6.56 7.57
CA HIS A 142 -13.44 7.85 6.92
C HIS A 142 -14.44 7.72 5.78
N SER A 143 -14.33 6.65 5.01
CA SER A 143 -15.25 6.35 3.92
C SER A 143 -15.23 4.87 3.61
N VAL A 144 -16.34 4.39 3.04
CA VAL A 144 -16.48 3.00 2.58
C VAL A 144 -17.13 3.05 1.20
N THR A 145 -16.51 2.42 0.21
CA THR A 145 -17.02 2.40 -1.15
C THR A 145 -17.02 0.97 -1.66
N ASP A 146 -18.18 0.50 -2.12
CA ASP A 146 -18.32 -0.84 -2.68
C ASP A 146 -18.23 -0.80 -4.20
N TYR A 147 -17.52 -1.76 -4.76
CA TYR A 147 -17.36 -1.93 -6.19
C TYR A 147 -17.85 -3.32 -6.58
N PRO A 148 -18.95 -3.42 -7.36
CA PRO A 148 -19.47 -4.73 -7.74
C PRO A 148 -18.57 -5.42 -8.77
N ALA A 149 -18.62 -6.74 -8.80
CA ALA A 149 -18.00 -7.51 -9.87
C ALA A 149 -18.65 -7.15 -11.20
N ASP A 150 -17.88 -7.20 -12.26
CA ASP A 150 -18.38 -6.93 -13.62
C ASP A 150 -17.59 -7.76 -14.63
N GLU A 151 -17.79 -7.51 -15.92
CA GLU A 151 -17.13 -8.27 -16.99
C GLU A 151 -15.60 -8.25 -16.92
N LYS A 152 -15.04 -7.14 -16.42
CA LYS A 152 -13.59 -6.97 -16.34
C LYS A 152 -13.05 -7.30 -14.96
N ASN A 153 -13.90 -7.26 -13.92
CA ASN A 153 -13.50 -7.45 -12.54
C ASN A 153 -14.25 -8.66 -11.97
N PRO A 154 -13.60 -9.83 -11.92
CA PRO A 154 -14.29 -11.08 -11.54
C PRO A 154 -14.75 -11.14 -10.08
N TYR A 155 -14.26 -10.23 -9.23
CA TYR A 155 -14.65 -10.17 -7.83
C TYR A 155 -15.15 -8.78 -7.48
N SER A 156 -16.16 -8.71 -6.60
CA SER A 156 -16.48 -7.44 -5.96
C SER A 156 -15.40 -7.11 -4.94
N TYR A 157 -15.26 -5.84 -4.63
CA TYR A 157 -14.30 -5.39 -3.62
C TYR A 157 -14.78 -4.11 -2.96
N THR A 158 -14.29 -3.86 -1.75
CA THR A 158 -14.67 -2.71 -0.95
C THR A 158 -13.44 -1.93 -0.54
N LEU A 159 -13.42 -0.64 -0.82
CA LEU A 159 -12.38 0.26 -0.33
C LEU A 159 -12.85 0.93 0.95
N THR A 160 -12.16 0.68 2.04
CA THR A 160 -12.38 1.38 3.30
C THR A 160 -11.17 2.26 3.58
N VAL A 161 -11.39 3.56 3.75
CA VAL A 161 -10.34 4.48 4.14
C VAL A 161 -10.42 4.63 5.65
N LEU A 162 -9.36 4.22 6.35
CA LEU A 162 -9.30 4.23 7.80
C LEU A 162 -8.36 5.34 8.26
N ASP A 163 -8.83 6.20 9.13
CA ASP A 163 -8.00 7.22 9.77
C ASP A 163 -7.68 6.79 11.20
N ARG A 164 -6.42 7.03 11.64
CA ARG A 164 -6.03 6.71 13.00
C ARG A 164 -6.78 7.59 13.97
N LYS A 165 -7.35 6.97 15.01
CA LYS A 165 -8.01 7.72 16.06
C LYS A 165 -7.00 8.55 16.82
N SER A 166 -7.39 9.76 17.18
CA SER A 166 -6.57 10.61 18.03
C SER A 166 -6.46 10.03 19.43
N ALA A 167 -5.29 10.12 19.99
CA ALA A 167 -5.07 9.67 21.37
C ALA A 167 -5.80 10.57 22.37
#